data_63b5fa432b182d9bc8ef608938b52906
#
_entry.id   63b5fa432b182d9bc8ef608938b52906
#
_cell.length_a   1.000
_cell.length_b   1.000
_cell.length_c   1.000
_cell.angle_alpha   90.00
_cell.angle_beta   90.00
_cell.angle_gamma   90.00
#
_symmetry.space_group_name_H-M   'P 1'
#
loop_
_entity.id
_entity.type
_entity.pdbx_description
1 polymer ?
#
loop_
_entity_poly.entity_id
_entity_poly.type
_entity_poly.pdbx_seq_one_letter_code
_entity_poly.pdbx_strand_id
1 'polypeptide(L)'
;NPADVIRQIEDCRNKKGSIDQKKAYIKLIDAYTISMFTAKELYKYDLQSSKDPAKLAADITAKLAAVVDGRKAAAKAKGMELNAACEFTRDGKTVMEERKLTREEIDLSVRRVSRIVKISMFMDRYPAELSGGQQQRVAIARTLAPEPSVLFMDEPLSNLDAKLRLEMRYELQRLHLETGSTFVYVTHDQMEAMTLATRICLINNGVLQQYDPPLKVYNSPDNLFVADFVGNPSINFINAHGDQEGENIRLTMLGGAEARFIPNEKLDLAAWYVKRDADAEVAAAANAERAKAKGYVEKSNKDEAFRPHIAKVEENDDALTEEPEIADGDFVLGVRPEFISMSGESGIDGEIYGVMPTGMECTLKIRVGEFLLTSVAFGSSLFAIGTKSKFNFTGSDIMLFDRKSGRRIVSGRLEIK
;
A
#
# COMPACT_ATOMS: atom_id res chain seq x y z
N ASN A 1 3.21 39.03 3.57
CA ASN A 1 2.90 40.25 4.28
C ASN A 1 4.07 40.61 5.20
N PRO A 2 4.72 41.80 5.06
CA PRO A 2 5.84 42.24 5.90
C PRO A 2 5.57 42.18 7.40
N ALA A 3 4.37 42.52 7.84
CA ALA A 3 3.97 42.46 9.25
C ALA A 3 4.03 41.05 9.81
N ASP A 4 3.74 40.03 8.99
CA ASP A 4 3.86 38.61 9.42
C ASP A 4 5.31 38.19 9.54
N VAL A 5 6.21 38.68 8.67
CA VAL A 5 7.65 38.43 8.75
C VAL A 5 8.20 38.99 10.06
N ILE A 6 7.87 40.25 10.39
CA ILE A 6 8.29 40.88 11.64
C ILE A 6 7.79 40.09 12.84
N ARG A 7 6.50 39.70 12.85
CA ARG A 7 5.93 38.88 13.93
C ARG A 7 6.67 37.55 14.11
N GLN A 8 6.98 36.85 13.00
CA GLN A 8 7.72 35.58 13.06
C GLN A 8 9.11 35.74 13.65
N ILE A 9 9.78 36.87 13.38
CA ILE A 9 11.11 37.18 13.95
C ILE A 9 10.98 37.56 15.43
N GLU A 10 10.03 38.42 15.80
CA GLU A 10 9.77 38.85 17.18
C GLU A 10 9.41 37.68 18.09
N ASP A 11 8.66 36.69 17.63
CA ASP A 11 8.35 35.46 18.36
C ASP A 11 9.60 34.62 18.73
N CYS A 12 10.74 34.94 18.15
CA CYS A 12 12.02 34.32 18.47
C CYS A 12 12.83 35.10 19.54
N ARG A 13 12.22 36.13 20.13
CA ARG A 13 12.83 36.90 21.21
C ARG A 13 12.94 36.07 22.50
N ASN A 14 14.13 36.02 23.06
CA ASN A 14 14.39 35.28 24.31
C ASN A 14 14.01 36.12 25.55
N LYS A 15 14.03 35.51 26.73
CA LYS A 15 13.72 36.19 28.01
C LYS A 15 14.64 37.38 28.33
N LYS A 16 15.81 37.49 27.68
CA LYS A 16 16.74 38.62 27.82
C LYS A 16 16.51 39.73 26.82
N GLY A 17 15.46 39.67 26.01
CA GLY A 17 15.05 40.66 25.02
C GLY A 17 15.85 40.60 23.70
N SER A 18 16.79 39.70 23.51
CA SER A 18 17.50 39.50 22.25
C SER A 18 16.82 38.49 21.37
N ILE A 19 16.86 38.68 20.06
CA ILE A 19 16.30 37.73 19.09
C ILE A 19 17.33 36.63 18.83
N ASP A 20 16.90 35.37 18.94
CA ASP A 20 17.69 34.23 18.52
C ASP A 20 17.71 34.16 17.00
N GLN A 21 18.79 34.64 16.41
CA GLN A 21 18.94 34.77 14.96
C GLN A 21 18.81 33.44 14.22
N LYS A 22 19.38 32.36 14.74
CA LYS A 22 19.32 31.03 14.12
C LYS A 22 17.87 30.51 14.14
N LYS A 23 17.17 30.69 15.25
CA LYS A 23 15.78 30.30 15.42
C LYS A 23 14.87 31.12 14.50
N ALA A 24 15.13 32.44 14.35
CA ALA A 24 14.38 33.31 13.45
C ALA A 24 14.53 32.88 11.97
N TYR A 25 15.75 32.55 11.53
CA TYR A 25 15.96 32.04 10.16
C TYR A 25 15.17 30.75 9.91
N ILE A 26 15.24 29.78 10.82
CA ILE A 26 14.51 28.52 10.71
C ILE A 26 13.01 28.79 10.65
N LYS A 27 12.50 29.65 11.52
CA LYS A 27 11.07 30.00 11.55
C LYS A 27 10.59 30.66 10.27
N LEU A 28 11.38 31.56 9.68
CA LEU A 28 11.07 32.17 8.38
C LEU A 28 11.08 31.16 7.23
N ILE A 29 12.07 30.25 7.24
CA ILE A 29 12.16 29.17 6.25
C ILE A 29 10.89 28.30 6.32
N ASP A 30 10.49 27.92 7.53
CA ASP A 30 9.34 27.04 7.75
C ASP A 30 8.01 27.72 7.43
N ALA A 31 7.86 28.99 7.76
CA ALA A 31 6.63 29.73 7.51
C ALA A 31 6.40 30.07 6.03
N TYR A 32 7.46 30.34 5.28
CA TYR A 32 7.34 30.88 3.91
C TYR A 32 7.96 29.98 2.83
N THR A 33 8.50 28.83 3.19
CA THR A 33 9.15 27.90 2.26
C THR A 33 10.22 28.59 1.40
N ILE A 34 11.10 29.34 2.07
CA ILE A 34 12.19 30.12 1.45
C ILE A 34 13.56 29.52 1.77
N SER A 35 14.57 29.89 0.97
CA SER A 35 15.94 29.48 1.24
C SER A 35 16.53 30.15 2.49
N MET A 36 17.63 29.58 3.04
CA MET A 36 18.39 30.21 4.09
C MET A 36 18.93 31.59 3.68
N PHE A 37 19.29 31.76 2.39
CA PHE A 37 19.74 33.05 1.86
C PHE A 37 18.62 34.10 1.97
N THR A 38 17.44 33.78 1.46
CA THR A 38 16.28 34.66 1.52
C THR A 38 15.85 34.98 2.95
N ALA A 39 15.91 33.97 3.85
CA ALA A 39 15.61 34.20 5.27
C ALA A 39 16.59 35.18 5.93
N LYS A 40 17.89 35.10 5.61
CA LYS A 40 18.91 36.06 6.07
C LYS A 40 18.66 37.46 5.52
N GLU A 41 18.26 37.58 4.27
CA GLU A 41 17.91 38.88 3.67
C GLU A 41 16.68 39.49 4.33
N LEU A 42 15.62 38.71 4.55
CA LEU A 42 14.43 39.16 5.28
C LEU A 42 14.73 39.57 6.73
N TYR A 43 15.61 38.86 7.41
CA TYR A 43 16.03 39.19 8.75
C TYR A 43 16.81 40.52 8.81
N LYS A 44 17.66 40.83 7.83
CA LYS A 44 18.35 42.13 7.72
C LYS A 44 17.37 43.30 7.58
N TYR A 45 16.28 43.10 6.85
CA TYR A 45 15.23 44.15 6.71
C TYR A 45 14.61 44.50 8.04
N ASP A 46 14.28 43.52 8.88
CA ASP A 46 13.74 43.80 10.22
C ASP A 46 14.69 44.64 11.05
N LEU A 47 15.99 44.29 11.10
CA LEU A 47 16.99 45.03 11.83
C LEU A 47 17.22 46.48 11.35
N GLN A 48 16.98 46.74 10.06
CA GLN A 48 17.17 48.04 9.46
C GLN A 48 15.91 48.94 9.52
N SER A 49 14.71 48.37 9.59
CA SER A 49 13.43 49.07 9.43
C SER A 49 12.47 48.96 10.60
N SER A 50 12.93 48.53 11.75
CA SER A 50 12.11 48.15 12.93
C SER A 50 11.16 49.23 13.47
N LYS A 51 11.21 50.46 12.96
CA LYS A 51 10.36 51.54 13.41
C LYS A 51 9.20 51.90 12.45
N ASP A 52 9.17 51.41 11.22
CA ASP A 52 8.12 51.73 10.25
C ASP A 52 7.77 50.55 9.34
N PRO A 53 6.75 49.75 9.70
CA PRO A 53 6.30 48.61 8.90
C PRO A 53 5.81 48.99 7.48
N ALA A 54 5.30 50.18 7.31
CA ALA A 54 4.78 50.64 6.00
C ALA A 54 5.94 50.94 5.02
N LYS A 55 7.02 51.53 5.51
CA LYS A 55 8.24 51.73 4.74
C LYS A 55 8.90 50.42 4.35
N LEU A 56 8.97 49.45 5.26
CA LEU A 56 9.48 48.10 4.98
C LEU A 56 8.65 47.41 3.88
N ALA A 57 7.32 47.53 3.96
CA ALA A 57 6.43 46.99 2.94
C ALA A 57 6.69 47.58 1.56
N ALA A 58 6.85 48.90 1.51
CA ALA A 58 7.14 49.62 0.27
C ALA A 58 8.49 49.21 -0.34
N ASP A 59 9.54 49.07 0.49
CA ASP A 59 10.88 48.69 0.05
C ASP A 59 10.89 47.24 -0.47
N ILE A 60 10.23 46.30 0.20
CA ILE A 60 10.11 44.90 -0.25
C ILE A 60 9.33 44.84 -1.56
N THR A 61 8.21 45.59 -1.68
CA THR A 61 7.39 45.64 -2.89
C THR A 61 8.20 46.20 -4.06
N ALA A 62 8.96 47.27 -3.86
CA ALA A 62 9.79 47.87 -4.89
C ALA A 62 10.90 46.87 -5.37
N LYS A 63 11.53 46.13 -4.45
CA LYS A 63 12.53 45.13 -4.84
C LYS A 63 11.93 43.94 -5.57
N LEU A 64 10.76 43.44 -5.16
CA LEU A 64 10.07 42.39 -5.90
C LEU A 64 9.67 42.84 -7.29
N ALA A 65 9.17 44.07 -7.43
CA ALA A 65 8.86 44.65 -8.73
C ALA A 65 10.12 44.70 -9.62
N ALA A 66 11.22 45.17 -9.09
CA ALA A 66 12.51 45.23 -9.85
C ALA A 66 12.98 43.84 -10.29
N VAL A 67 12.81 42.78 -9.46
CA VAL A 67 13.12 41.41 -9.84
C VAL A 67 12.21 40.91 -10.97
N VAL A 68 10.89 41.18 -10.87
CA VAL A 68 9.92 40.81 -11.91
C VAL A 68 10.22 41.56 -13.22
N ASP A 69 10.54 42.83 -13.17
CA ASP A 69 10.87 43.64 -14.36
C ASP A 69 12.20 43.16 -14.98
N GLY A 70 13.18 42.84 -14.18
CA GLY A 70 14.41 42.21 -14.65
C GLY A 70 14.17 40.86 -15.37
N ARG A 71 13.25 40.03 -14.83
CA ARG A 71 12.84 38.78 -15.51
C ARG A 71 12.07 39.03 -16.81
N LYS A 72 11.18 40.03 -16.84
CA LYS A 72 10.49 40.43 -18.07
C LYS A 72 11.47 40.88 -19.15
N ALA A 73 12.46 41.70 -18.78
CA ALA A 73 13.50 42.13 -19.71
C ALA A 73 14.32 40.94 -20.23
N ALA A 74 14.69 40.00 -19.38
CA ALA A 74 15.41 38.79 -19.78
C ALA A 74 14.55 37.88 -20.67
N ALA A 75 13.23 37.76 -20.41
CA ALA A 75 12.30 37.03 -21.27
C ALA A 75 12.23 37.66 -22.66
N LYS A 76 12.05 38.97 -22.73
CA LYS A 76 11.99 39.71 -23.99
C LYS A 76 13.26 39.58 -24.80
N ALA A 77 14.43 39.62 -24.15
CA ALA A 77 15.71 39.45 -24.80
C ALA A 77 15.90 38.05 -25.46
N LYS A 78 15.17 37.03 -24.93
CA LYS A 78 15.18 35.66 -25.46
C LYS A 78 13.98 35.35 -26.38
N GLY A 79 13.19 36.35 -26.76
CA GLY A 79 11.95 36.16 -27.55
C GLY A 79 10.89 35.33 -26.84
N MET A 80 10.79 35.47 -25.52
CA MET A 80 9.85 34.77 -24.64
C MET A 80 8.98 35.78 -23.89
N GLU A 81 7.90 35.27 -23.29
CA GLU A 81 7.01 36.02 -22.40
C GLU A 81 7.08 35.47 -20.97
N LEU A 82 6.62 36.23 -20.01
CA LEU A 82 6.51 35.81 -18.62
C LEU A 82 5.03 35.61 -18.27
N ASN A 83 4.65 34.39 -17.81
CA ASN A 83 3.27 34.13 -17.36
C ASN A 83 3.03 34.68 -15.94
N ALA A 84 1.79 34.57 -15.44
CA ALA A 84 1.41 35.02 -14.11
C ALA A 84 2.19 34.34 -12.96
N ALA A 85 2.71 33.13 -13.19
CA ALA A 85 3.58 32.40 -12.27
C ALA A 85 5.06 32.77 -12.37
N CYS A 86 5.38 33.81 -13.15
CA CYS A 86 6.76 34.23 -13.44
C CYS A 86 7.63 33.18 -14.16
N GLU A 87 7.03 32.29 -14.94
CA GLU A 87 7.71 31.30 -15.76
C GLU A 87 7.88 31.81 -17.20
N PHE A 88 8.97 31.45 -17.85
CA PHE A 88 9.21 31.77 -19.26
C PHE A 88 8.30 30.94 -20.17
N THR A 89 7.58 31.61 -21.07
CA THR A 89 6.70 30.97 -22.03
C THR A 89 7.06 31.36 -23.45
N ARG A 90 6.86 30.44 -24.40
CA ARG A 90 6.94 30.66 -25.84
C ARG A 90 5.72 30.01 -26.48
N ASP A 91 4.99 30.77 -27.27
CA ASP A 91 3.74 30.32 -27.92
C ASP A 91 2.73 29.72 -26.92
N GLY A 92 2.60 30.36 -25.72
CA GLY A 92 1.70 29.93 -24.66
C GLY A 92 2.13 28.67 -23.89
N LYS A 93 3.28 28.05 -24.21
CA LYS A 93 3.82 26.90 -23.51
C LYS A 93 5.00 27.30 -22.62
N THR A 94 5.06 26.76 -21.40
CA THR A 94 6.20 26.96 -20.49
C THR A 94 7.47 26.38 -21.11
N VAL A 95 8.53 27.18 -21.19
CA VAL A 95 9.82 26.77 -21.72
C VAL A 95 10.63 26.13 -20.59
N MET A 96 10.90 24.85 -20.74
CA MET A 96 11.80 24.10 -19.84
C MET A 96 13.23 24.25 -20.37
N GLU A 97 14.12 24.82 -19.57
CA GLU A 97 15.55 24.96 -19.87
C GLU A 97 16.33 24.00 -18.96
N GLU A 98 17.05 23.04 -19.56
CA GLU A 98 17.96 22.19 -18.80
C GLU A 98 19.16 23.01 -18.34
N ARG A 99 19.22 23.32 -17.07
CA ARG A 99 20.34 24.02 -16.44
C ARG A 99 20.66 23.40 -15.07
N LYS A 100 21.88 23.62 -14.62
CA LYS A 100 22.24 23.26 -13.24
C LYS A 100 21.45 24.13 -12.27
N LEU A 101 20.88 23.49 -11.24
CA LEU A 101 20.23 24.19 -10.14
C LEU A 101 21.24 25.10 -9.43
N THR A 102 20.79 26.25 -9.01
CA THR A 102 21.55 27.15 -8.14
C THR A 102 21.66 26.53 -6.73
N ARG A 103 22.61 26.98 -5.95
CA ARG A 103 22.75 26.54 -4.54
C ARG A 103 21.49 26.84 -3.72
N GLU A 104 20.82 27.93 -4.04
CA GLU A 104 19.57 28.33 -3.40
C GLU A 104 18.42 27.37 -3.73
N GLU A 105 18.27 27.00 -5.01
CA GLU A 105 17.27 26.03 -5.45
C GLU A 105 17.50 24.64 -4.87
N ILE A 106 18.76 24.21 -4.77
CA ILE A 106 19.14 22.95 -4.13
C ILE A 106 18.75 23.01 -2.62
N ASP A 107 19.09 24.09 -1.93
CA ASP A 107 18.76 24.24 -0.49
C ASP A 107 17.25 24.22 -0.26
N LEU A 108 16.47 24.88 -1.12
CA LEU A 108 15.00 24.85 -1.07
C LEU A 108 14.44 23.46 -1.26
N SER A 109 14.90 22.73 -2.27
CA SER A 109 14.46 21.35 -2.54
C SER A 109 14.77 20.44 -1.36
N VAL A 110 16.01 20.48 -0.85
CA VAL A 110 16.43 19.68 0.29
C VAL A 110 15.61 20.01 1.54
N ARG A 111 15.35 21.29 1.83
CA ARG A 111 14.53 21.69 3.00
C ARG A 111 13.07 21.31 2.84
N ARG A 112 12.49 21.42 1.63
CA ARG A 112 11.14 20.95 1.34
C ARG A 112 11.00 19.48 1.68
N VAL A 113 11.89 18.64 1.14
CA VAL A 113 11.86 17.21 1.34
C VAL A 113 12.15 16.82 2.79
N SER A 114 13.11 17.50 3.46
CA SER A 114 13.44 17.23 4.87
C SER A 114 12.23 17.46 5.79
N ARG A 115 11.35 18.40 5.47
CA ARG A 115 10.09 18.62 6.19
C ARG A 115 9.09 17.50 5.97
N ILE A 116 8.92 17.07 4.71
CA ILE A 116 8.01 15.98 4.35
C ILE A 116 8.36 14.72 5.14
N VAL A 117 9.63 14.35 5.19
CA VAL A 117 10.07 13.15 5.92
C VAL A 117 10.39 13.41 7.41
N LYS A 118 10.09 14.61 7.93
CA LYS A 118 10.25 15.00 9.36
C LYS A 118 11.67 14.85 9.90
N ILE A 119 12.70 15.25 9.10
CA ILE A 119 14.12 15.23 9.50
C ILE A 119 14.77 16.61 9.53
N SER A 120 14.03 17.69 9.40
CA SER A 120 14.56 19.07 9.32
C SER A 120 15.46 19.43 10.49
N MET A 121 15.16 18.91 11.70
CA MET A 121 15.96 19.16 12.91
C MET A 121 17.30 18.41 12.94
N PHE A 122 17.51 17.47 12.03
CA PHE A 122 18.71 16.63 11.97
C PHE A 122 19.61 16.95 10.78
N MET A 123 19.31 17.98 10.00
CA MET A 123 20.03 18.30 8.75
C MET A 123 21.52 18.61 8.95
N ASP A 124 21.90 19.08 10.15
CA ASP A 124 23.27 19.40 10.51
C ASP A 124 24.03 18.20 11.15
N ARG A 125 23.41 17.01 11.22
CA ARG A 125 24.00 15.81 11.82
C ARG A 125 24.61 14.88 10.78
N TYR A 126 25.65 14.16 11.19
CA TYR A 126 26.24 13.11 10.40
C TYR A 126 25.39 11.82 10.46
N PRO A 127 25.41 10.95 9.42
CA PRO A 127 24.64 9.71 9.41
C PRO A 127 24.86 8.81 10.63
N ALA A 128 26.08 8.76 11.20
CA ALA A 128 26.40 7.97 12.39
C ALA A 128 25.72 8.50 13.68
N GLU A 129 25.24 9.73 13.67
CA GLU A 129 24.54 10.36 14.81
C GLU A 129 23.01 10.18 14.71
N LEU A 130 22.54 9.48 13.69
CA LEU A 130 21.13 9.25 13.41
C LEU A 130 20.72 7.82 13.78
N SER A 131 19.52 7.66 14.34
CA SER A 131 18.92 6.34 14.52
C SER A 131 18.61 5.68 13.17
N GLY A 132 18.47 4.34 13.13
CA GLY A 132 18.16 3.61 11.90
C GLY A 132 16.94 4.16 11.14
N GLY A 133 15.86 4.48 11.87
CA GLY A 133 14.67 5.10 11.27
C GLY A 133 14.93 6.52 10.72
N GLN A 134 15.81 7.31 11.36
CA GLN A 134 16.20 8.63 10.85
C GLN A 134 17.06 8.49 9.58
N GLN A 135 17.99 7.53 9.55
CA GLN A 135 18.79 7.22 8.36
C GLN A 135 17.91 6.80 7.18
N GLN A 136 16.90 5.97 7.43
CA GLN A 136 15.95 5.55 6.40
C GLN A 136 15.15 6.73 5.84
N ARG A 137 14.68 7.64 6.70
CA ARG A 137 14.04 8.89 6.24
C ARG A 137 14.98 9.78 5.42
N VAL A 138 16.26 9.83 5.76
CA VAL A 138 17.28 10.52 4.95
C VAL A 138 17.42 9.84 3.58
N ALA A 139 17.40 8.51 3.52
CA ALA A 139 17.42 7.78 2.26
C ALA A 139 16.22 8.11 1.37
N ILE A 140 15.01 8.12 1.95
CA ILE A 140 13.78 8.54 1.24
C ILE A 140 13.91 10.00 0.77
N ALA A 141 14.36 10.92 1.63
CA ALA A 141 14.57 12.32 1.27
C ALA A 141 15.52 12.48 0.07
N ARG A 142 16.60 11.72 0.07
CA ARG A 142 17.61 11.75 -1.01
C ARG A 142 17.03 11.33 -2.36
N THR A 143 16.13 10.35 -2.39
CA THR A 143 15.48 9.91 -3.63
C THR A 143 14.42 10.89 -4.11
N LEU A 144 13.79 11.63 -3.20
CA LEU A 144 12.73 12.60 -3.50
C LEU A 144 13.26 13.99 -3.90
N ALA A 145 14.44 14.38 -3.40
CA ALA A 145 14.97 15.72 -3.62
C ALA A 145 15.17 16.11 -5.10
N PRO A 146 15.50 15.17 -6.02
CA PRO A 146 15.58 15.46 -7.45
C PRO A 146 14.23 15.59 -8.16
N GLU A 147 13.10 15.41 -7.46
CA GLU A 147 11.73 15.41 -8.02
C GLU A 147 11.57 14.47 -9.23
N PRO A 148 11.88 13.17 -9.08
CA PRO A 148 11.82 12.24 -10.21
C PRO A 148 10.38 11.98 -10.65
N SER A 149 10.17 11.72 -11.96
CA SER A 149 8.87 11.29 -12.48
C SER A 149 8.50 9.87 -12.08
N VAL A 150 9.50 9.01 -11.84
CA VAL A 150 9.34 7.64 -11.35
C VAL A 150 10.28 7.43 -10.16
N LEU A 151 9.73 6.93 -9.06
CA LEU A 151 10.44 6.65 -7.82
C LEU A 151 10.39 5.17 -7.48
N PHE A 152 11.56 4.55 -7.33
CA PHE A 152 11.68 3.16 -6.90
C PHE A 152 12.05 3.11 -5.42
N MET A 153 11.28 2.35 -4.65
CA MET A 153 11.50 2.14 -3.21
C MET A 153 11.45 0.65 -2.91
N ASP A 154 12.53 0.15 -2.33
CA ASP A 154 12.66 -1.25 -1.91
C ASP A 154 12.61 -1.30 -0.38
N GLU A 155 11.52 -1.87 0.16
CA GLU A 155 11.23 -2.00 1.58
C GLU A 155 11.50 -0.73 2.43
N PRO A 156 11.03 0.45 2.04
CA PRO A 156 11.49 1.71 2.64
C PRO A 156 11.03 1.92 4.09
N LEU A 157 10.11 1.11 4.61
CA LEU A 157 9.57 1.23 5.97
C LEU A 157 9.91 0.04 6.89
N SER A 158 10.66 -0.97 6.40
CA SER A 158 10.93 -2.22 7.12
C SER A 158 11.62 -2.02 8.48
N ASN A 159 12.53 -1.04 8.60
CA ASN A 159 13.31 -0.78 9.81
C ASN A 159 12.68 0.26 10.75
N LEU A 160 11.41 0.61 10.56
CA LEU A 160 10.68 1.55 11.40
C LEU A 160 9.82 0.83 12.45
N ASP A 161 9.67 1.43 13.62
CA ASP A 161 8.67 0.99 14.60
C ASP A 161 7.24 1.17 14.07
N ALA A 162 6.28 0.45 14.66
CA ALA A 162 4.90 0.39 14.17
C ALA A 162 4.22 1.78 14.10
N LYS A 163 4.43 2.63 15.10
CA LYS A 163 3.85 3.98 15.13
C LYS A 163 4.42 4.85 14.02
N LEU A 164 5.74 4.83 13.88
CA LEU A 164 6.44 5.61 12.87
C LEU A 164 6.13 5.11 11.46
N ARG A 165 6.00 3.79 11.27
CA ARG A 165 5.61 3.18 10.01
C ARG A 165 4.22 3.68 9.56
N LEU A 166 3.25 3.73 10.49
CA LEU A 166 1.92 4.25 10.21
C LEU A 166 1.97 5.74 9.80
N GLU A 167 2.72 6.58 10.52
CA GLU A 167 2.89 7.99 10.19
C GLU A 167 3.53 8.16 8.79
N MET A 168 4.55 7.37 8.48
CA MET A 168 5.24 7.43 7.19
C MET A 168 4.37 6.97 6.02
N ARG A 169 3.46 5.99 6.22
CA ARG A 169 2.47 5.62 5.19
C ARG A 169 1.61 6.80 4.80
N TYR A 170 1.05 7.55 5.76
CA TYR A 170 0.27 8.75 5.48
C TYR A 170 1.09 9.83 4.74
N GLU A 171 2.33 10.03 5.14
CA GLU A 171 3.21 11.03 4.50
C GLU A 171 3.57 10.62 3.06
N LEU A 172 3.86 9.34 2.80
CA LEU A 172 4.13 8.82 1.45
C LEU A 172 2.90 8.92 0.54
N GLN A 173 1.71 8.61 1.07
CA GLN A 173 0.45 8.73 0.34
C GLN A 173 0.18 10.19 -0.04
N ARG A 174 0.36 11.12 0.90
CA ARG A 174 0.23 12.55 0.66
C ARG A 174 1.26 13.06 -0.36
N LEU A 175 2.50 12.59 -0.24
CA LEU A 175 3.57 12.94 -1.15
C LEU A 175 3.28 12.47 -2.58
N HIS A 176 2.79 11.25 -2.75
CA HIS A 176 2.37 10.75 -4.06
C HIS A 176 1.33 11.65 -4.72
N LEU A 177 0.31 12.09 -3.96
CA LEU A 177 -0.71 13.01 -4.43
C LEU A 177 -0.14 14.40 -4.77
N GLU A 178 0.78 14.92 -3.95
CA GLU A 178 1.38 16.26 -4.14
C GLU A 178 2.34 16.30 -5.33
N THR A 179 3.10 15.23 -5.58
CA THR A 179 4.12 15.19 -6.65
C THR A 179 3.56 14.73 -7.99
N GLY A 180 2.49 13.93 -7.99
CA GLY A 180 1.98 13.27 -9.19
C GLY A 180 2.96 12.27 -9.83
N SER A 181 4.06 11.96 -9.17
CA SER A 181 5.09 11.00 -9.63
C SER A 181 4.59 9.56 -9.53
N THR A 182 5.10 8.69 -10.39
CA THR A 182 4.84 7.26 -10.29
C THR A 182 5.74 6.62 -9.24
N PHE A 183 5.13 5.96 -8.23
CA PHE A 183 5.87 5.23 -7.21
C PHE A 183 5.83 3.74 -7.50
N VAL A 184 7.00 3.12 -7.59
CA VAL A 184 7.17 1.67 -7.62
C VAL A 184 7.71 1.25 -6.27
N TYR A 185 6.84 0.60 -5.49
CA TYR A 185 7.07 0.29 -4.08
C TYR A 185 7.13 -1.22 -3.88
N VAL A 186 8.27 -1.74 -3.45
CA VAL A 186 8.44 -3.17 -3.13
C VAL A 186 8.31 -3.33 -1.62
N THR A 187 7.47 -4.24 -1.19
CA THR A 187 7.25 -4.58 0.22
C THR A 187 6.78 -6.03 0.38
N HIS A 188 7.09 -6.61 1.52
CA HIS A 188 6.48 -7.86 1.99
C HIS A 188 5.34 -7.60 3.00
N ASP A 189 5.12 -6.35 3.42
CA ASP A 189 4.04 -5.97 4.33
C ASP A 189 2.74 -5.73 3.53
N GLN A 190 1.78 -6.63 3.72
CA GLN A 190 0.47 -6.57 3.05
C GLN A 190 -0.27 -5.26 3.36
N MET A 191 -0.18 -4.76 4.61
CA MET A 191 -0.85 -3.52 5.01
C MET A 191 -0.27 -2.30 4.31
N GLU A 192 1.03 -2.31 3.99
CA GLU A 192 1.64 -1.27 3.17
C GLU A 192 1.10 -1.32 1.74
N ALA A 193 1.12 -2.51 1.13
CA ALA A 193 0.61 -2.69 -0.22
C ALA A 193 -0.87 -2.28 -0.34
N MET A 194 -1.73 -2.76 0.59
CA MET A 194 -3.16 -2.47 0.58
C MET A 194 -3.51 -0.99 0.81
N THR A 195 -2.69 -0.27 1.58
CA THR A 195 -2.98 1.13 1.94
C THR A 195 -2.33 2.16 1.02
N LEU A 196 -1.17 1.85 0.44
CA LEU A 196 -0.39 2.81 -0.37
C LEU A 196 -0.64 2.66 -1.87
N ALA A 197 -0.87 1.43 -2.34
CA ALA A 197 -0.90 1.18 -3.77
C ALA A 197 -2.22 1.56 -4.44
N THR A 198 -2.12 2.07 -5.67
CA THR A 198 -3.26 2.14 -6.60
C THR A 198 -3.44 0.84 -7.36
N ARG A 199 -2.36 0.09 -7.55
CA ARG A 199 -2.35 -1.28 -8.09
C ARG A 199 -1.29 -2.10 -7.37
N ILE A 200 -1.63 -3.37 -7.08
CA ILE A 200 -0.74 -4.37 -6.50
C ILE A 200 -0.32 -5.34 -7.58
N CYS A 201 0.98 -5.55 -7.69
CA CYS A 201 1.59 -6.56 -8.54
C CYS A 201 2.10 -7.72 -7.64
N LEU A 202 1.36 -8.82 -7.59
CA LEU A 202 1.76 -10.01 -6.84
C LEU A 202 2.61 -10.92 -7.71
N ILE A 203 3.78 -11.26 -7.21
CA ILE A 203 4.76 -12.11 -7.90
C ILE A 203 5.10 -13.30 -7.01
N ASN A 204 5.06 -14.50 -7.57
CA ASN A 204 5.53 -15.72 -6.94
C ASN A 204 6.52 -16.45 -7.86
N ASN A 205 7.69 -16.82 -7.35
CA ASN A 205 8.74 -17.50 -8.11
C ASN A 205 9.10 -16.80 -9.45
N GLY A 206 9.00 -15.46 -9.50
CA GLY A 206 9.25 -14.67 -10.69
C GLY A 206 8.12 -14.71 -11.73
N VAL A 207 6.96 -15.24 -11.37
CA VAL A 207 5.75 -15.27 -12.21
C VAL A 207 4.73 -14.30 -11.64
N LEU A 208 4.16 -13.45 -12.50
CA LEU A 208 3.05 -12.57 -12.14
C LEU A 208 1.81 -13.39 -11.82
N GLN A 209 1.28 -13.24 -10.62
CA GLN A 209 0.08 -13.92 -10.16
C GLN A 209 -1.19 -13.09 -10.38
N GLN A 210 -1.12 -11.80 -10.02
CA GLN A 210 -2.23 -10.85 -10.25
C GLN A 210 -1.71 -9.41 -10.27
N TYR A 211 -2.35 -8.54 -11.06
CA TYR A 211 -2.07 -7.11 -11.15
C TYR A 211 -3.35 -6.30 -11.16
N ASP A 212 -3.84 -5.90 -10.01
CA ASP A 212 -5.13 -5.24 -9.83
C ASP A 212 -5.12 -4.19 -8.69
N PRO A 213 -6.19 -3.37 -8.57
CA PRO A 213 -6.39 -2.52 -7.39
C PRO A 213 -6.49 -3.35 -6.11
N PRO A 214 -6.06 -2.80 -4.94
CA PRO A 214 -5.99 -3.54 -3.67
C PRO A 214 -7.28 -4.30 -3.32
N LEU A 215 -8.43 -3.63 -3.35
CA LEU A 215 -9.72 -4.28 -3.01
C LEU A 215 -10.07 -5.41 -3.97
N LYS A 216 -9.69 -5.33 -5.24
CA LYS A 216 -9.93 -6.42 -6.19
C LYS A 216 -9.04 -7.62 -5.90
N VAL A 217 -7.76 -7.39 -5.54
CA VAL A 217 -6.85 -8.46 -5.12
C VAL A 217 -7.38 -9.18 -3.88
N TYR A 218 -7.96 -8.46 -2.93
CA TYR A 218 -8.54 -9.03 -1.71
C TYR A 218 -9.86 -9.78 -1.97
N ASN A 219 -10.82 -9.13 -2.65
CA ASN A 219 -12.18 -9.65 -2.83
C ASN A 219 -12.29 -10.66 -3.98
N SER A 220 -11.39 -10.57 -4.96
CA SER A 220 -11.45 -11.37 -6.20
C SER A 220 -10.05 -11.85 -6.61
N PRO A 221 -9.36 -12.62 -5.75
CA PRO A 221 -8.07 -13.20 -6.08
C PRO A 221 -8.20 -14.16 -7.26
N ASP A 222 -7.23 -14.15 -8.18
CA ASP A 222 -7.28 -14.95 -9.40
C ASP A 222 -6.97 -16.42 -9.13
N ASN A 223 -6.26 -16.73 -8.04
CA ASN A 223 -5.88 -18.10 -7.68
C ASN A 223 -5.69 -18.27 -6.16
N LEU A 224 -5.48 -19.51 -5.74
CA LEU A 224 -5.29 -19.90 -4.34
C LEU A 224 -4.09 -19.20 -3.68
N PHE A 225 -2.99 -19.01 -4.40
CA PHE A 225 -1.82 -18.30 -3.86
C PHE A 225 -2.13 -16.86 -3.50
N VAL A 226 -2.80 -16.13 -4.39
CA VAL A 226 -3.19 -14.73 -4.12
C VAL A 226 -4.16 -14.65 -2.95
N ALA A 227 -5.12 -15.59 -2.88
CA ALA A 227 -6.10 -15.66 -1.80
C ALA A 227 -5.44 -15.89 -0.43
N ASP A 228 -4.44 -16.77 -0.37
CA ASP A 228 -3.67 -17.08 0.85
C ASP A 228 -2.76 -15.93 1.26
N PHE A 229 -2.05 -15.36 0.28
CA PHE A 229 -1.06 -14.34 0.53
C PHE A 229 -1.67 -13.03 1.04
N VAL A 230 -2.91 -12.68 0.66
CA VAL A 230 -3.54 -11.40 1.00
C VAL A 230 -4.64 -11.58 2.04
N GLY A 231 -4.45 -10.95 3.18
CA GLY A 231 -5.39 -10.92 4.30
C GLY A 231 -4.73 -11.28 5.63
N ASN A 232 -5.12 -10.58 6.69
CA ASN A 232 -4.68 -10.87 8.06
C ASN A 232 -5.88 -10.69 9.01
N PRO A 233 -6.39 -11.81 9.57
CA PRO A 233 -5.92 -13.20 9.38
C PRO A 233 -6.09 -13.72 7.95
N SER A 234 -5.35 -14.81 7.64
CA SER A 234 -5.42 -15.47 6.33
C SER A 234 -6.80 -16.06 6.07
N ILE A 235 -7.12 -16.25 4.80
CA ILE A 235 -8.36 -16.89 4.36
C ILE A 235 -8.45 -18.34 4.85
N ASN A 236 -9.65 -18.82 5.13
CA ASN A 236 -9.90 -20.24 5.39
C ASN A 236 -10.04 -20.99 4.07
N PHE A 237 -9.25 -22.05 3.88
CA PHE A 237 -9.45 -22.99 2.79
C PHE A 237 -10.17 -24.23 3.28
N ILE A 238 -11.20 -24.64 2.57
CA ILE A 238 -12.03 -25.80 2.86
C ILE A 238 -12.11 -26.65 1.60
N ASN A 239 -11.62 -27.89 1.66
CA ASN A 239 -11.82 -28.83 0.57
C ASN A 239 -13.30 -29.18 0.45
N ALA A 240 -13.81 -29.18 -0.77
CA ALA A 240 -15.16 -29.53 -1.10
C ALA A 240 -15.19 -30.37 -2.37
N HIS A 241 -16.17 -31.27 -2.48
CA HIS A 241 -16.44 -32.05 -3.67
C HIS A 241 -17.91 -31.88 -4.05
N GLY A 242 -18.19 -31.80 -5.34
CA GLY A 242 -19.58 -31.69 -5.79
C GLY A 242 -19.76 -31.46 -7.28
N ASP A 243 -21.04 -31.27 -7.65
CA ASP A 243 -21.47 -31.15 -9.01
C ASP A 243 -22.42 -29.97 -9.20
N GLN A 244 -22.48 -29.45 -10.43
CA GLN A 244 -23.44 -28.41 -10.81
C GLN A 244 -24.84 -29.00 -10.95
N GLU A 245 -25.78 -28.44 -10.17
CA GLU A 245 -27.21 -28.73 -10.25
C GLU A 245 -27.98 -27.47 -10.71
N GLY A 246 -28.24 -27.35 -11.99
CA GLY A 246 -28.86 -26.17 -12.56
C GLY A 246 -27.98 -24.93 -12.49
N GLU A 247 -28.43 -23.90 -11.76
CA GLU A 247 -27.67 -22.65 -11.54
C GLU A 247 -26.77 -22.71 -10.28
N ASN A 248 -26.90 -23.76 -9.46
CA ASN A 248 -26.20 -23.91 -8.20
C ASN A 248 -25.19 -25.07 -8.25
N ILE A 249 -24.32 -25.17 -7.27
CA ILE A 249 -23.43 -26.30 -7.08
C ILE A 249 -23.77 -26.95 -5.73
N ARG A 250 -24.03 -28.26 -5.76
CA ARG A 250 -24.13 -29.04 -4.52
C ARG A 250 -22.73 -29.42 -4.09
N LEU A 251 -22.42 -29.18 -2.83
CA LEU A 251 -21.09 -29.43 -2.26
C LEU A 251 -21.21 -30.31 -1.02
N THR A 252 -20.21 -31.18 -0.86
CA THR A 252 -19.92 -31.88 0.39
C THR A 252 -18.55 -31.39 0.90
N MET A 253 -18.49 -30.97 2.16
CA MET A 253 -17.30 -30.35 2.77
C MET A 253 -17.19 -30.69 4.26
N LEU A 254 -16.06 -30.35 4.92
CA LEU A 254 -15.82 -30.47 6.36
C LEU A 254 -16.22 -31.84 6.95
N GLY A 255 -15.84 -32.92 6.25
CA GLY A 255 -16.07 -34.28 6.72
C GLY A 255 -17.50 -34.79 6.54
N GLY A 256 -18.32 -34.17 5.67
CA GLY A 256 -19.66 -34.69 5.31
C GLY A 256 -20.79 -33.66 5.43
N ALA A 257 -20.50 -32.41 5.76
CA ALA A 257 -21.51 -31.37 5.75
C ALA A 257 -21.98 -31.07 4.31
N GLU A 258 -23.29 -31.10 4.08
CA GLU A 258 -23.87 -30.74 2.79
C GLU A 258 -24.13 -29.23 2.72
N ALA A 259 -23.76 -28.65 1.59
CA ALA A 259 -23.96 -27.23 1.33
C ALA A 259 -24.42 -27.00 -0.10
N ARG A 260 -25.09 -25.88 -0.34
CA ARG A 260 -25.40 -25.35 -1.65
C ARG A 260 -24.59 -24.10 -1.88
N PHE A 261 -23.79 -24.08 -2.93
CA PHE A 261 -23.11 -22.87 -3.38
C PHE A 261 -23.93 -22.22 -4.50
N ILE A 262 -24.22 -20.92 -4.29
CA ILE A 262 -25.03 -20.10 -5.21
C ILE A 262 -24.08 -19.08 -5.82
N PRO A 263 -23.68 -19.25 -7.09
CA PRO A 263 -22.80 -18.32 -7.78
C PRO A 263 -23.42 -16.92 -7.92
N ASN A 264 -22.60 -15.87 -7.81
CA ASN A 264 -23.04 -14.50 -8.07
C ASN A 264 -23.26 -14.21 -9.56
N GLU A 265 -22.69 -15.04 -10.42
CA GLU A 265 -22.75 -14.94 -11.88
C GLU A 265 -23.19 -16.27 -12.47
N LYS A 266 -23.79 -16.21 -13.68
CA LYS A 266 -24.17 -17.43 -14.39
C LYS A 266 -22.93 -18.27 -14.70
N LEU A 267 -22.91 -19.49 -14.20
CA LEU A 267 -21.80 -20.42 -14.34
C LEU A 267 -22.19 -21.64 -15.14
N ASP A 268 -21.30 -22.06 -16.04
CA ASP A 268 -21.32 -23.35 -16.73
C ASP A 268 -19.95 -24.02 -16.42
N LEU A 269 -19.94 -24.96 -15.47
CA LEU A 269 -18.73 -25.65 -15.06
C LEU A 269 -18.10 -26.46 -16.19
N ALA A 270 -18.90 -27.10 -17.03
CA ALA A 270 -18.38 -27.90 -18.15
C ALA A 270 -17.63 -27.02 -19.16
N ALA A 271 -18.21 -25.88 -19.53
CA ALA A 271 -17.55 -24.90 -20.38
C ALA A 271 -16.31 -24.31 -19.74
N TRP A 272 -16.34 -24.10 -18.42
CA TRP A 272 -15.18 -23.58 -17.66
C TRP A 272 -14.02 -24.58 -17.67
N TYR A 273 -14.26 -25.88 -17.48
CA TYR A 273 -13.23 -26.92 -17.53
C TYR A 273 -12.57 -27.00 -18.90
N VAL A 274 -13.37 -26.98 -20.00
CA VAL A 274 -12.83 -26.96 -21.36
C VAL A 274 -11.90 -25.79 -21.57
N LYS A 275 -12.28 -24.59 -21.10
CA LYS A 275 -11.43 -23.40 -21.19
C LYS A 275 -10.17 -23.52 -20.36
N ARG A 276 -10.25 -24.04 -19.12
CA ARG A 276 -9.11 -24.29 -18.25
C ARG A 276 -8.07 -25.15 -18.92
N ASP A 277 -8.50 -26.29 -19.49
CA ASP A 277 -7.60 -27.25 -20.11
C ASP A 277 -6.97 -26.70 -21.40
N ALA A 278 -7.73 -25.97 -22.22
CA ALA A 278 -7.19 -25.28 -23.38
C ALA A 278 -6.14 -24.20 -23.00
N ASP A 279 -6.42 -23.39 -21.96
CA ASP A 279 -5.47 -22.41 -21.45
C ASP A 279 -4.18 -23.08 -20.93
N ALA A 280 -4.28 -24.26 -20.28
CA ALA A 280 -3.13 -25.02 -19.79
C ALA A 280 -2.27 -25.55 -20.93
N GLU A 281 -2.88 -26.05 -22.02
CA GLU A 281 -2.16 -26.49 -23.21
C GLU A 281 -1.40 -25.35 -23.88
N VAL A 282 -2.02 -24.18 -24.02
CA VAL A 282 -1.38 -22.97 -24.58
C VAL A 282 -0.20 -22.54 -23.71
N ALA A 283 -0.36 -22.54 -22.38
CA ALA A 283 0.71 -22.18 -21.45
C ALA A 283 1.86 -23.19 -21.53
N ALA A 284 1.59 -24.50 -21.59
CA ALA A 284 2.59 -25.55 -21.75
C ALA A 284 3.38 -25.41 -23.05
N ALA A 285 2.69 -25.14 -24.17
CA ALA A 285 3.32 -24.92 -25.47
C ALA A 285 4.24 -23.68 -25.44
N ALA A 286 3.78 -22.57 -24.85
CA ALA A 286 4.58 -21.35 -24.70
C ALA A 286 5.81 -21.57 -23.80
N ASN A 287 5.69 -22.34 -22.72
CA ASN A 287 6.82 -22.68 -21.85
C ASN A 287 7.83 -23.61 -22.56
N ALA A 288 7.35 -24.58 -23.33
CA ALA A 288 8.21 -25.46 -24.14
C ALA A 288 9.00 -24.67 -25.22
N GLU A 289 8.41 -23.64 -25.77
CA GLU A 289 9.06 -22.76 -26.75
C GLU A 289 10.12 -21.88 -26.07
N ARG A 290 9.82 -21.31 -24.90
CA ARG A 290 10.77 -20.55 -24.08
C ARG A 290 11.96 -21.39 -23.61
N ALA A 291 11.72 -22.66 -23.28
CA ALA A 291 12.78 -23.59 -22.87
C ALA A 291 13.83 -23.85 -23.97
N LYS A 292 13.48 -23.62 -25.24
CA LYS A 292 14.42 -23.73 -26.38
C LYS A 292 15.32 -22.51 -26.53
N ALA A 293 15.04 -21.40 -25.83
CA ALA A 293 15.83 -20.19 -25.93
C ALA A 293 17.22 -20.37 -25.29
N LYS A 294 18.26 -19.85 -25.97
CA LYS A 294 19.65 -19.94 -25.52
C LYS A 294 19.82 -19.21 -24.17
N GLY A 295 20.25 -19.92 -23.12
CA GLY A 295 20.42 -19.37 -21.77
C GLY A 295 19.20 -19.49 -20.87
N TYR A 296 18.18 -20.25 -21.28
CA TYR A 296 17.07 -20.57 -20.40
C TYR A 296 17.56 -21.43 -19.23
N VAL A 297 17.32 -20.98 -18.02
CA VAL A 297 17.52 -21.74 -16.78
C VAL A 297 16.14 -22.09 -16.26
N GLU A 298 15.84 -23.38 -16.26
CA GLU A 298 14.59 -23.88 -15.66
C GLU A 298 14.60 -23.60 -14.17
N LYS A 299 13.62 -22.83 -13.72
CA LYS A 299 13.40 -22.61 -12.29
C LYS A 299 12.57 -23.80 -11.78
N SER A 300 13.11 -24.55 -10.86
CA SER A 300 12.61 -25.85 -10.39
C SER A 300 11.17 -25.86 -9.84
N ASN A 301 10.52 -24.75 -9.59
CA ASN A 301 9.19 -24.69 -8.97
C ASN A 301 8.22 -23.77 -9.71
N LYS A 302 8.43 -23.56 -11.02
CA LYS A 302 7.66 -22.58 -11.78
C LYS A 302 6.25 -23.04 -12.10
N ASP A 303 6.06 -24.34 -12.20
CA ASP A 303 4.82 -24.99 -12.63
C ASP A 303 4.12 -25.77 -11.50
N GLU A 304 4.64 -25.75 -10.28
CA GLU A 304 3.93 -26.35 -9.14
C GLU A 304 2.71 -25.50 -8.78
N ALA A 305 1.53 -26.11 -8.89
CA ALA A 305 0.31 -25.51 -8.40
C ALA A 305 0.42 -25.25 -6.89
N PHE A 306 0.08 -24.03 -6.45
CA PHE A 306 0.05 -23.71 -5.04
C PHE A 306 -0.96 -24.63 -4.32
N ARG A 307 -0.49 -25.34 -3.31
CA ARG A 307 -1.33 -26.20 -2.47
C ARG A 307 -1.73 -25.43 -1.21
N PRO A 308 -3.03 -25.17 -1.01
CA PRO A 308 -3.47 -24.46 0.18
C PRO A 308 -3.34 -25.35 1.42
N HIS A 309 -2.90 -24.77 2.52
CA HIS A 309 -2.88 -25.42 3.82
C HIS A 309 -4.30 -25.48 4.39
N ILE A 310 -4.80 -26.69 4.63
CA ILE A 310 -6.06 -26.93 5.33
C ILE A 310 -5.76 -27.11 6.81
N ALA A 311 -6.11 -26.13 7.64
CA ALA A 311 -5.80 -26.15 9.04
C ALA A 311 -6.61 -27.26 9.78
N LYS A 312 -5.93 -28.14 10.49
CA LYS A 312 -6.49 -29.22 11.31
C LYS A 312 -6.07 -29.09 12.77
N VAL A 313 -6.80 -29.73 13.68
CA VAL A 313 -6.51 -29.75 15.12
C VAL A 313 -5.22 -30.51 15.42
N GLU A 314 -5.04 -31.65 14.75
CA GLU A 314 -3.81 -32.43 14.80
C GLU A 314 -3.15 -32.38 13.42
N GLU A 315 -2.01 -31.71 13.35
CA GLU A 315 -1.16 -31.76 12.17
C GLU A 315 -0.32 -33.05 12.27
N ASN A 316 -0.82 -34.11 11.65
CA ASN A 316 0.02 -35.27 11.42
C ASN A 316 1.03 -34.95 10.32
N ASP A 317 2.29 -35.29 10.54
CA ASP A 317 3.36 -35.16 9.53
C ASP A 317 3.14 -36.26 8.44
N ASP A 318 2.00 -36.16 7.74
CA ASP A 318 1.56 -37.09 6.70
C ASP A 318 2.34 -36.87 5.38
N ALA A 319 3.62 -36.51 5.47
CA ALA A 319 4.53 -36.37 4.32
C ALA A 319 4.71 -37.66 3.50
N LEU A 320 4.05 -38.75 3.88
CA LEU A 320 4.17 -40.08 3.26
C LEU A 320 2.85 -40.64 2.70
N THR A 321 1.73 -39.95 2.83
CA THR A 321 0.47 -40.40 2.20
C THR A 321 0.40 -39.85 0.77
N GLU A 322 0.32 -40.77 -0.20
CA GLU A 322 0.01 -40.42 -1.60
C GLU A 322 -1.31 -39.62 -1.62
N GLU A 323 -1.25 -38.39 -2.09
CA GLU A 323 -2.47 -37.61 -2.26
C GLU A 323 -3.35 -38.29 -3.33
N PRO A 324 -4.68 -38.42 -3.10
CA PRO A 324 -5.60 -38.93 -4.10
C PRO A 324 -5.55 -38.07 -5.36
N GLU A 325 -5.69 -38.70 -6.53
CA GLU A 325 -5.78 -37.97 -7.81
C GLU A 325 -6.89 -36.93 -7.74
N ILE A 326 -6.55 -35.69 -8.07
CA ILE A 326 -7.50 -34.57 -8.10
C ILE A 326 -8.36 -34.69 -9.36
N ALA A 327 -9.67 -34.87 -9.17
CA ALA A 327 -10.65 -34.98 -10.24
C ALA A 327 -11.35 -33.64 -10.52
N ASP A 328 -12.05 -33.57 -11.66
CA ASP A 328 -13.02 -32.53 -11.90
C ASP A 328 -14.18 -32.69 -10.89
N GLY A 329 -14.63 -31.56 -10.30
CA GLY A 329 -15.56 -31.59 -9.16
C GLY A 329 -14.88 -31.51 -7.79
N ASP A 330 -13.55 -31.59 -7.73
CA ASP A 330 -12.78 -31.25 -6.52
C ASP A 330 -12.50 -29.74 -6.47
N PHE A 331 -13.03 -29.11 -5.44
CA PHE A 331 -12.95 -27.68 -5.23
C PHE A 331 -12.23 -27.34 -3.94
N VAL A 332 -11.78 -26.08 -3.86
CA VAL A 332 -11.39 -25.42 -2.62
C VAL A 332 -12.25 -24.18 -2.43
N LEU A 333 -13.00 -24.14 -1.33
CA LEU A 333 -13.70 -22.95 -0.91
C LEU A 333 -12.73 -22.03 -0.17
N GLY A 334 -12.68 -20.77 -0.58
CA GLY A 334 -11.98 -19.71 0.12
C GLY A 334 -12.98 -18.85 0.89
N VAL A 335 -12.89 -18.87 2.23
CA VAL A 335 -13.79 -18.12 3.10
C VAL A 335 -12.98 -17.14 3.93
N ARG A 336 -13.20 -15.85 3.76
CA ARG A 336 -12.57 -14.83 4.59
C ARG A 336 -13.04 -14.95 6.03
N PRO A 337 -12.18 -14.68 7.05
CA PRO A 337 -12.53 -14.82 8.47
C PRO A 337 -13.75 -14.04 8.91
N GLU A 338 -14.03 -12.89 8.31
CA GLU A 338 -15.21 -12.06 8.58
C GLU A 338 -16.53 -12.66 8.09
N PHE A 339 -16.47 -13.68 7.22
CA PHE A 339 -17.67 -14.37 6.71
C PHE A 339 -18.05 -15.60 7.51
N ILE A 340 -17.35 -15.90 8.60
CA ILE A 340 -17.71 -16.98 9.52
C ILE A 340 -18.29 -16.36 10.78
N SER A 341 -19.54 -16.68 11.10
CA SER A 341 -20.26 -16.13 12.25
C SER A 341 -20.94 -17.21 13.09
N MET A 342 -21.10 -16.92 14.38
CA MET A 342 -21.96 -17.72 15.25
C MET A 342 -23.42 -17.42 14.96
N SER A 343 -24.23 -18.44 14.69
CA SER A 343 -25.64 -18.28 14.34
C SER A 343 -26.60 -18.72 15.43
N GLY A 344 -26.17 -19.56 16.37
CA GLY A 344 -26.98 -20.05 17.46
C GLY A 344 -28.01 -21.12 17.09
N GLU A 345 -28.74 -21.01 15.97
CA GLU A 345 -29.88 -21.84 15.61
C GLU A 345 -29.65 -22.73 14.39
N SER A 346 -28.92 -22.28 13.39
CA SER A 346 -28.66 -23.02 12.15
C SER A 346 -27.18 -22.98 11.79
N GLY A 347 -26.68 -24.00 11.10
CA GLY A 347 -25.30 -24.07 10.66
C GLY A 347 -24.58 -25.35 11.12
N ILE A 348 -23.25 -25.34 11.04
CA ILE A 348 -22.38 -26.45 11.38
C ILE A 348 -22.02 -26.40 12.86
N ASP A 349 -22.12 -27.55 13.55
CA ASP A 349 -21.71 -27.66 14.94
C ASP A 349 -20.21 -27.47 15.09
N GLY A 350 -19.81 -26.58 15.99
CA GLY A 350 -18.41 -26.31 16.26
C GLY A 350 -18.17 -25.86 17.70
N GLU A 351 -16.91 -25.75 18.04
CA GLU A 351 -16.44 -25.36 19.37
C GLU A 351 -15.39 -24.25 19.26
N ILE A 352 -15.48 -23.26 20.11
CA ILE A 352 -14.43 -22.22 20.20
C ILE A 352 -13.18 -22.84 20.80
N TYR A 353 -12.17 -23.03 19.96
CA TYR A 353 -10.89 -23.63 20.30
C TYR A 353 -9.88 -22.61 20.84
N GLY A 354 -9.92 -21.38 20.34
CA GLY A 354 -9.03 -20.30 20.76
C GLY A 354 -9.67 -18.93 20.58
N VAL A 355 -9.25 -17.98 21.42
CA VAL A 355 -9.76 -16.60 21.44
C VAL A 355 -8.60 -15.65 21.56
N MET A 356 -8.48 -14.69 20.61
CA MET A 356 -7.42 -13.70 20.59
C MET A 356 -8.02 -12.30 20.41
N PRO A 357 -8.34 -11.57 21.50
CA PRO A 357 -8.89 -10.22 21.43
C PRO A 357 -7.79 -9.19 21.13
N THR A 358 -8.04 -8.30 20.18
CA THR A 358 -7.12 -7.19 19.81
C THR A 358 -7.67 -5.82 20.19
N GLY A 359 -8.82 -5.78 20.90
CA GLY A 359 -9.50 -4.58 21.37
C GLY A 359 -10.72 -4.20 20.54
N MET A 360 -10.57 -3.92 19.25
CA MET A 360 -11.69 -3.62 18.35
C MET A 360 -12.33 -4.86 17.72
N GLU A 361 -11.56 -5.92 17.62
CA GLU A 361 -11.96 -7.20 17.05
C GLU A 361 -11.46 -8.35 17.91
N CYS A 362 -12.03 -9.52 17.71
CA CYS A 362 -11.63 -10.77 18.33
C CYS A 362 -11.44 -11.83 17.26
N THR A 363 -10.24 -12.34 17.12
CA THR A 363 -9.97 -13.48 16.27
C THR A 363 -10.28 -14.77 17.02
N LEU A 364 -11.14 -15.60 16.44
CA LEU A 364 -11.56 -16.87 16.98
C LEU A 364 -10.97 -18.01 16.15
N LYS A 365 -10.48 -19.06 16.81
CA LYS A 365 -10.24 -20.37 16.21
C LYS A 365 -11.43 -21.26 16.56
N ILE A 366 -12.06 -21.84 15.56
CA ILE A 366 -13.27 -22.66 15.68
C ILE A 366 -12.91 -24.06 15.22
N ARG A 367 -13.13 -25.03 16.10
CA ARG A 367 -13.00 -26.45 15.76
C ARG A 367 -14.29 -26.99 15.18
N VAL A 368 -14.25 -27.53 13.99
CA VAL A 368 -15.36 -28.23 13.30
C VAL A 368 -14.86 -29.62 12.94
N GLY A 369 -15.23 -30.63 13.72
CA GLY A 369 -14.66 -31.98 13.61
C GLY A 369 -13.13 -31.95 13.77
N GLU A 370 -12.40 -32.35 12.75
CA GLU A 370 -10.94 -32.31 12.71
C GLU A 370 -10.36 -30.97 12.20
N PHE A 371 -11.20 -30.09 11.63
CA PHE A 371 -10.78 -28.86 10.99
C PHE A 371 -10.74 -27.66 11.93
N LEU A 372 -9.83 -26.72 11.68
CA LEU A 372 -9.74 -25.44 12.37
C LEU A 372 -10.08 -24.29 11.41
N LEU A 373 -11.11 -23.55 11.73
CA LEU A 373 -11.50 -22.35 11.00
C LEU A 373 -11.14 -21.09 11.80
N THR A 374 -10.77 -20.04 11.10
CA THR A 374 -10.51 -18.72 11.69
C THR A 374 -11.69 -17.81 11.41
N SER A 375 -12.25 -17.18 12.44
CA SER A 375 -13.30 -16.16 12.33
C SER A 375 -12.83 -14.85 12.97
N VAL A 376 -13.35 -13.73 12.50
CA VAL A 376 -13.16 -12.41 13.11
C VAL A 376 -14.51 -11.85 13.50
N ALA A 377 -14.67 -11.59 14.80
CA ALA A 377 -15.86 -10.94 15.36
C ALA A 377 -15.51 -9.50 15.75
N PHE A 378 -16.31 -8.55 15.29
CA PHE A 378 -16.15 -7.14 15.63
C PHE A 378 -16.96 -6.78 16.88
N GLY A 379 -16.40 -5.90 17.71
CA GLY A 379 -17.04 -5.43 18.94
C GLY A 379 -16.50 -6.10 20.20
N SER A 380 -17.15 -5.81 21.34
CA SER A 380 -16.72 -6.22 22.70
C SER A 380 -17.33 -7.55 23.16
N SER A 381 -17.67 -8.46 22.25
CA SER A 381 -18.24 -9.75 22.62
C SER A 381 -17.20 -10.60 23.36
N LEU A 382 -17.59 -11.11 24.52
CA LEU A 382 -16.78 -12.02 25.30
C LEU A 382 -17.06 -13.46 24.85
N PHE A 383 -16.05 -14.10 24.31
CA PHE A 383 -16.10 -15.50 23.92
C PHE A 383 -15.30 -16.35 24.91
N ALA A 384 -15.86 -17.50 25.31
CA ALA A 384 -15.17 -18.44 26.16
C ALA A 384 -14.68 -19.66 25.35
N ILE A 385 -13.43 -20.06 25.57
CA ILE A 385 -12.87 -21.28 24.98
C ILE A 385 -13.70 -22.49 25.47
N GLY A 386 -13.97 -23.43 24.60
CA GLY A 386 -14.80 -24.60 24.87
C GLY A 386 -16.30 -24.37 24.66
N THR A 387 -16.73 -23.14 24.34
CA THR A 387 -18.13 -22.86 24.01
C THR A 387 -18.53 -23.57 22.72
N LYS A 388 -19.55 -24.43 22.80
CA LYS A 388 -20.13 -25.08 21.61
C LYS A 388 -21.26 -24.21 21.07
N SER A 389 -21.27 -24.05 19.77
CA SER A 389 -22.25 -23.26 19.03
C SER A 389 -22.37 -23.74 17.60
N LYS A 390 -23.41 -23.27 16.92
CA LYS A 390 -23.52 -23.40 15.48
C LYS A 390 -22.87 -22.23 14.78
N PHE A 391 -22.13 -22.53 13.73
CA PHE A 391 -21.42 -21.55 12.91
C PHE A 391 -21.97 -21.59 11.50
N ASN A 392 -22.09 -20.43 10.90
CA ASN A 392 -22.62 -20.27 9.56
C ASN A 392 -21.69 -19.40 8.71
N PHE A 393 -21.79 -19.56 7.40
CA PHE A 393 -21.07 -18.78 6.42
C PHE A 393 -21.97 -17.64 5.94
N THR A 394 -21.51 -16.41 6.11
CA THR A 394 -22.25 -15.19 5.76
C THR A 394 -21.56 -14.46 4.61
N GLY A 395 -22.31 -13.66 3.85
CA GLY A 395 -21.75 -12.89 2.76
C GLY A 395 -21.92 -13.52 1.40
N SER A 396 -21.61 -12.75 0.38
CA SER A 396 -21.76 -13.11 -1.05
C SER A 396 -20.43 -13.31 -1.78
N ASP A 397 -19.31 -13.18 -1.07
CA ASP A 397 -17.98 -13.20 -1.68
C ASP A 397 -17.15 -14.41 -1.22
N ILE A 398 -17.84 -15.54 -0.95
CA ILE A 398 -17.18 -16.83 -0.76
C ILE A 398 -16.68 -17.30 -2.11
N MET A 399 -15.43 -17.68 -2.19
CA MET A 399 -14.73 -17.98 -3.42
C MET A 399 -14.70 -19.48 -3.68
N LEU A 400 -15.00 -19.89 -4.91
CA LEU A 400 -14.85 -21.27 -5.36
C LEU A 400 -13.62 -21.34 -6.28
N PHE A 401 -12.66 -22.18 -5.89
CA PHE A 401 -11.45 -22.47 -6.66
C PHE A 401 -11.47 -23.90 -7.19
N ASP A 402 -10.98 -24.09 -8.39
CA ASP A 402 -10.67 -25.40 -8.93
C ASP A 402 -9.41 -25.96 -8.25
N ARG A 403 -9.51 -27.14 -7.63
CA ARG A 403 -8.40 -27.72 -6.90
C ARG A 403 -7.24 -28.15 -7.80
N LYS A 404 -7.54 -28.51 -9.06
CA LYS A 404 -6.55 -28.99 -10.03
C LYS A 404 -5.64 -27.88 -10.52
N SER A 405 -6.19 -26.73 -10.88
CA SER A 405 -5.42 -25.60 -11.42
C SER A 405 -5.13 -24.51 -10.38
N GLY A 406 -5.78 -24.52 -9.22
CA GLY A 406 -5.72 -23.48 -8.23
C GLY A 406 -6.40 -22.15 -8.65
N ARG A 407 -7.03 -22.10 -9.83
CA ARG A 407 -7.68 -20.89 -10.37
C ARG A 407 -9.06 -20.68 -9.74
N ARG A 408 -9.43 -19.43 -9.51
CA ARG A 408 -10.78 -19.09 -9.08
C ARG A 408 -11.77 -19.34 -10.21
N ILE A 409 -12.86 -20.01 -9.89
CA ILE A 409 -13.98 -20.25 -10.78
C ILE A 409 -14.94 -19.07 -10.71
N VAL A 410 -15.49 -18.82 -9.50
CA VAL A 410 -16.51 -17.79 -9.26
C VAL A 410 -16.60 -17.46 -7.77
N SER A 411 -17.18 -16.32 -7.42
CA SER A 411 -17.60 -16.00 -6.05
C SER A 411 -19.11 -16.20 -5.89
N GLY A 412 -19.56 -16.47 -4.65
CA GLY A 412 -20.96 -16.73 -4.39
C GLY A 412 -21.31 -16.79 -2.91
N ARG A 413 -22.49 -17.29 -2.62
CA ARG A 413 -23.00 -17.57 -1.25
C ARG A 413 -22.98 -19.05 -0.98
N LEU A 414 -22.79 -19.40 0.29
CA LEU A 414 -22.82 -20.78 0.77
C LEU A 414 -24.01 -20.95 1.74
N GLU A 415 -24.91 -21.84 1.43
CA GLU A 415 -26.04 -22.21 2.28
C GLU A 415 -25.82 -23.63 2.80
N ILE A 416 -25.79 -23.79 4.12
CA ILE A 416 -25.67 -25.09 4.80
C ILE A 416 -27.06 -25.70 4.88
N LYS A 417 -27.18 -27.00 4.56
CA LYS A 417 -28.44 -27.76 4.66
C LYS A 417 -28.63 -28.36 6.04
#